data_ae198add25b94e9802e29b9e52fc5bb3
#
_entry.id   ae198add25b94e9802e29b9e52fc5bb3
#
_cell.length_a   1.000
_cell.length_b   1.000
_cell.length_c   1.000
_cell.angle_alpha   90.00
_cell.angle_beta   90.00
_cell.angle_gamma   90.00
#
_symmetry.space_group_name_H-M   'P 1'
#
loop_
_entity.id
_entity.type
_entity.pdbx_description
1 polymer ?
#
loop_
_entity_poly.entity_id
_entity_poly.type
_entity_poly.pdbx_seq_one_letter_code
_entity_poly.pdbx_strand_id
1 'polypeptide(L)'
;MRWLVVALLLWAWPAQARWLEAETPHFIVYSDGTEPRLREFALLLEDYDALLRVLTGTRTEASPTKLRVYLVRGPAAIREVRSVANTTAGLYVAAPGGTAAFAIRRDSGGEFGIEGEDVVLHEYAHHFMTQYYPFGYPAWYVEGFAEYLMTAEFTPTRIQLGRFSPNRGAWLTEGSWIPADALLTKRPGELRGDQVAMFYAQAWLAVHYINRTPGKLAALRAYLTAIGKGAPTEAAFIQAFGTDFTGFQRELRRYVGGRMTYTAFDRFAAKAPPTMAVRALPAAADELLLPLANLRAGVGSEWREKRLTQVRAAAARFPGDAFAERVLALAEAQIGDPAAAIAVADRLLVRDAVDAEALLAKATALMAQARDAPGDDRPLLAQARQLFVRANKAAPNQVPILFGYAQVQLASAPPNRNVLDVLLLAR
;
A
#
# COMPACT_ATOMS: atom_id res chain seq x y z
N MET A 1 -27.44 61.44 -22.07
CA MET A 1 -26.61 60.20 -22.20
C MET A 1 -26.54 59.53 -20.84
N ARG A 2 -27.30 58.44 -20.67
CA ARG A 2 -27.30 57.61 -19.42
C ARG A 2 -26.38 56.41 -19.65
N TRP A 3 -25.29 56.33 -18.87
CA TRP A 3 -24.37 55.22 -18.89
C TRP A 3 -24.96 54.09 -18.02
N LEU A 4 -25.35 52.97 -18.63
CA LEU A 4 -25.69 51.74 -17.96
C LEU A 4 -24.39 51.03 -17.59
N VAL A 5 -24.08 50.96 -16.27
CA VAL A 5 -23.02 50.14 -15.73
C VAL A 5 -23.59 48.73 -15.60
N VAL A 6 -23.21 47.80 -16.48
CA VAL A 6 -23.50 46.39 -16.37
C VAL A 6 -22.50 45.78 -15.38
N ALA A 7 -22.94 45.52 -14.15
CA ALA A 7 -22.17 44.76 -13.20
C ALA A 7 -22.19 43.28 -13.61
N LEU A 8 -21.08 42.78 -14.18
CA LEU A 8 -20.83 41.37 -14.37
C LEU A 8 -20.62 40.72 -13.01
N LEU A 9 -21.66 40.10 -12.46
CA LEU A 9 -21.55 39.15 -11.34
C LEU A 9 -20.79 37.91 -11.88
N LEU A 10 -19.50 37.85 -11.64
CA LEU A 10 -18.70 36.63 -11.75
C LEU A 10 -19.22 35.64 -10.67
N TRP A 11 -20.10 34.77 -11.07
CA TRP A 11 -20.40 33.58 -10.28
C TRP A 11 -19.12 32.74 -10.26
N ALA A 12 -18.36 32.87 -9.18
CA ALA A 12 -17.34 31.88 -8.85
C ALA A 12 -18.05 30.55 -8.61
N TRP A 13 -18.06 29.68 -9.60
CA TRP A 13 -18.42 28.29 -9.35
C TRP A 13 -17.47 27.78 -8.27
N PRO A 14 -18.02 27.13 -7.21
CA PRO A 14 -17.15 26.49 -6.22
C PRO A 14 -16.21 25.55 -6.99
N ALA A 15 -14.91 25.71 -6.79
CA ALA A 15 -13.92 24.82 -7.37
C ALA A 15 -14.33 23.40 -6.98
N GLN A 16 -14.77 22.60 -7.97
CA GLN A 16 -15.19 21.23 -7.72
C GLN A 16 -13.97 20.47 -7.22
N ALA A 17 -14.05 19.89 -6.03
CA ALA A 17 -12.96 19.14 -5.44
C ALA A 17 -12.47 18.09 -6.44
N ARG A 18 -11.17 18.10 -6.70
CA ARG A 18 -10.54 17.21 -7.68
C ARG A 18 -10.48 15.77 -7.21
N TRP A 19 -10.29 15.57 -5.90
CA TRP A 19 -10.12 14.25 -5.32
C TRP A 19 -11.44 13.63 -4.89
N LEU A 20 -11.63 12.38 -5.33
CA LEU A 20 -12.68 11.48 -4.88
C LEU A 20 -12.08 10.39 -3.98
N GLU A 21 -12.86 9.93 -3.02
CA GLU A 21 -12.57 8.79 -2.16
C GLU A 21 -13.67 7.73 -2.35
N ALA A 22 -13.25 6.49 -2.62
CA ALA A 22 -14.12 5.32 -2.55
C ALA A 22 -13.69 4.45 -1.37
N GLU A 23 -14.61 4.15 -0.48
CA GLU A 23 -14.39 3.26 0.65
C GLU A 23 -15.15 1.96 0.45
N THR A 24 -14.43 0.83 0.55
CA THR A 24 -14.93 -0.53 0.43
C THR A 24 -14.55 -1.35 1.68
N PRO A 25 -14.92 -2.62 1.82
CA PRO A 25 -14.53 -3.43 2.98
C PRO A 25 -13.04 -3.50 3.25
N HIS A 26 -12.19 -3.62 2.20
CA HIS A 26 -10.74 -3.82 2.36
C HIS A 26 -9.91 -2.60 1.94
N PHE A 27 -10.49 -1.63 1.22
CA PHE A 27 -9.73 -0.54 0.60
C PHE A 27 -10.32 0.83 0.87
N ILE A 28 -9.44 1.84 0.86
CA ILE A 28 -9.78 3.25 0.69
C ILE A 28 -9.05 3.72 -0.56
N VAL A 29 -9.76 4.00 -1.63
CA VAL A 29 -9.17 4.39 -2.92
C VAL A 29 -9.40 5.86 -3.17
N TYR A 30 -8.33 6.60 -3.38
CA TYR A 30 -8.33 8.02 -3.74
C TYR A 30 -8.03 8.17 -5.23
N SER A 31 -8.76 9.03 -5.93
CA SER A 31 -8.49 9.34 -7.33
C SER A 31 -8.79 10.80 -7.66
N ASP A 32 -7.95 11.41 -8.48
CA ASP A 32 -8.21 12.71 -9.12
C ASP A 32 -8.84 12.53 -10.51
N GLY A 33 -9.34 11.33 -10.83
CA GLY A 33 -10.05 10.96 -12.04
C GLY A 33 -11.56 11.03 -11.91
N THR A 34 -12.27 10.30 -12.80
CA THR A 34 -13.72 10.26 -12.81
C THR A 34 -14.27 9.25 -11.81
N GLU A 35 -15.45 9.52 -11.26
CA GLU A 35 -16.13 8.61 -10.32
C GLU A 35 -16.40 7.22 -10.91
N PRO A 36 -16.85 7.05 -12.17
CA PRO A 36 -17.04 5.72 -12.74
C PRO A 36 -15.78 4.88 -12.76
N ARG A 37 -14.63 5.46 -13.10
CA ARG A 37 -13.33 4.77 -13.09
C ARG A 37 -12.86 4.43 -11.67
N LEU A 38 -13.08 5.33 -10.72
CA LEU A 38 -12.78 5.07 -9.32
C LEU A 38 -13.60 3.87 -8.80
N ARG A 39 -14.90 3.83 -9.10
CA ARG A 39 -15.78 2.71 -8.72
C ARG A 39 -15.36 1.40 -9.36
N GLU A 40 -15.09 1.43 -10.66
CA GLU A 40 -14.62 0.25 -11.40
C GLU A 40 -13.36 -0.34 -10.77
N PHE A 41 -12.37 0.49 -10.48
CA PHE A 41 -11.11 0.03 -9.89
C PHE A 41 -11.26 -0.43 -8.44
N ALA A 42 -12.06 0.25 -7.63
CA ALA A 42 -12.32 -0.18 -6.25
C ALA A 42 -13.03 -1.54 -6.19
N LEU A 43 -13.95 -1.82 -7.12
CA LEU A 43 -14.58 -3.13 -7.27
C LEU A 43 -13.61 -4.20 -7.78
N LEU A 44 -12.72 -3.84 -8.70
CA LEU A 44 -11.66 -4.75 -9.18
C LEU A 44 -10.77 -5.22 -8.02
N LEU A 45 -10.39 -4.31 -7.11
CA LEU A 45 -9.59 -4.67 -5.93
C LEU A 45 -10.32 -5.64 -4.99
N GLU A 46 -11.61 -5.46 -4.78
CA GLU A 46 -12.42 -6.39 -3.98
C GLU A 46 -12.55 -7.77 -4.65
N ASP A 47 -12.76 -7.81 -5.97
CA ASP A 47 -12.76 -9.06 -6.73
C ASP A 47 -11.40 -9.76 -6.66
N TYR A 48 -10.32 -8.98 -6.65
CA TYR A 48 -8.96 -9.51 -6.54
C TYR A 48 -8.66 -10.05 -5.14
N ASP A 49 -9.08 -9.37 -4.08
CA ASP A 49 -9.01 -9.92 -2.71
C ASP A 49 -9.78 -11.25 -2.60
N ALA A 50 -11.00 -11.29 -3.14
CA ALA A 50 -11.80 -12.51 -3.17
C ALA A 50 -11.10 -13.65 -3.94
N LEU A 51 -10.46 -13.36 -5.06
CA LEU A 51 -9.65 -14.32 -5.82
C LEU A 51 -8.50 -14.87 -4.96
N LEU A 52 -7.72 -13.99 -4.34
CA LEU A 52 -6.60 -14.38 -3.47
C LEU A 52 -7.06 -15.28 -2.32
N ARG A 53 -8.18 -14.94 -1.68
CA ARG A 53 -8.78 -15.75 -0.60
C ARG A 53 -9.18 -17.14 -1.08
N VAL A 54 -9.78 -17.25 -2.24
CA VAL A 54 -10.17 -18.56 -2.82
C VAL A 54 -8.93 -19.38 -3.15
N LEU A 55 -7.94 -18.81 -3.82
CA LEU A 55 -6.72 -19.52 -4.24
C LEU A 55 -5.89 -20.00 -3.05
N THR A 56 -5.85 -19.24 -1.97
CA THR A 56 -5.06 -19.55 -0.78
C THR A 56 -5.84 -20.33 0.28
N GLY A 57 -7.17 -20.39 0.16
CA GLY A 57 -8.05 -20.97 1.18
C GLY A 57 -8.20 -20.10 2.43
N THR A 58 -7.91 -18.79 2.32
CA THR A 58 -8.00 -17.83 3.43
C THR A 58 -9.46 -17.64 3.86
N ARG A 59 -9.76 -17.97 5.12
CA ARG A 59 -11.10 -17.84 5.73
C ARG A 59 -11.14 -16.79 6.85
N THR A 60 -9.98 -16.24 7.22
CA THR A 60 -9.88 -15.17 8.22
C THR A 60 -10.66 -13.94 7.77
N GLU A 61 -11.29 -13.25 8.71
CA GLU A 61 -11.96 -11.99 8.44
C GLU A 61 -11.00 -10.95 7.83
N ALA A 62 -11.58 -9.94 7.21
CA ALA A 62 -10.83 -8.81 6.68
C ALA A 62 -9.95 -8.19 7.76
N SER A 63 -8.76 -7.73 7.38
CA SER A 63 -7.96 -6.90 8.28
C SER A 63 -8.78 -5.69 8.71
N PRO A 64 -8.76 -5.31 9.99
CA PRO A 64 -9.39 -4.07 10.43
C PRO A 64 -8.74 -2.83 9.80
N THR A 65 -7.55 -2.98 9.25
CA THR A 65 -6.80 -1.92 8.55
C THR A 65 -7.01 -2.03 7.05
N LYS A 66 -7.65 -1.02 6.46
CA LYS A 66 -7.84 -0.95 5.01
C LYS A 66 -6.58 -0.45 4.32
N LEU A 67 -6.23 -1.06 3.18
CA LEU A 67 -5.16 -0.54 2.34
C LEU A 67 -5.61 0.78 1.68
N ARG A 68 -4.79 1.83 1.80
CA ARG A 68 -5.01 3.08 1.08
C ARG A 68 -4.37 3.02 -0.29
N VAL A 69 -5.13 3.29 -1.33
CA VAL A 69 -4.66 3.32 -2.72
C VAL A 69 -4.85 4.71 -3.31
N TYR A 70 -3.80 5.28 -3.86
CA TYR A 70 -3.80 6.59 -4.49
C TYR A 70 -3.60 6.44 -6.00
N LEU A 71 -4.67 6.64 -6.76
CA LEU A 71 -4.62 6.67 -8.22
C LEU A 71 -4.32 8.11 -8.67
N VAL A 72 -3.13 8.30 -9.20
CA VAL A 72 -2.60 9.62 -9.56
C VAL A 72 -2.39 9.75 -11.07
N ARG A 73 -2.29 11.00 -11.55
CA ARG A 73 -2.16 11.31 -12.97
C ARG A 73 -0.79 10.93 -13.55
N GLY A 74 0.26 10.90 -12.74
CA GLY A 74 1.60 10.64 -13.26
C GLY A 74 2.68 10.55 -12.17
N PRO A 75 3.94 10.26 -12.57
CA PRO A 75 5.05 10.01 -11.64
C PRO A 75 5.38 11.22 -10.75
N ALA A 76 5.07 12.44 -11.20
CA ALA A 76 5.29 13.65 -10.40
C ALA A 76 4.53 13.62 -9.07
N ALA A 77 3.30 13.11 -9.07
CA ALA A 77 2.50 12.98 -7.86
C ALA A 77 3.07 11.90 -6.91
N ILE A 78 3.60 10.80 -7.44
CA ILE A 78 4.28 9.79 -6.63
C ILE A 78 5.54 10.38 -5.96
N ARG A 79 6.29 11.22 -6.71
CA ARG A 79 7.47 11.91 -6.18
C ARG A 79 7.16 12.93 -5.08
N GLU A 80 5.94 13.40 -4.96
CA GLU A 80 5.55 14.18 -3.79
C GLU A 80 5.51 13.36 -2.50
N VAL A 81 5.41 12.05 -2.59
CA VAL A 81 5.36 11.15 -1.44
C VAL A 81 6.72 10.53 -1.14
N ARG A 82 7.45 10.11 -2.15
CA ARG A 82 8.78 9.48 -2.04
C ARG A 82 9.65 9.86 -3.22
N SER A 83 10.96 9.95 -2.97
CA SER A 83 11.94 10.06 -4.06
C SER A 83 11.97 8.75 -4.84
N VAL A 84 11.50 8.79 -6.09
CA VAL A 84 11.45 7.66 -7.01
C VAL A 84 11.88 8.09 -8.41
N ALA A 85 12.24 7.14 -9.27
CA ALA A 85 12.59 7.42 -10.67
C ALA A 85 11.42 8.01 -11.46
N ASN A 86 11.72 8.76 -12.51
CA ASN A 86 10.71 9.35 -13.40
C ASN A 86 9.87 8.31 -14.15
N THR A 87 10.36 7.07 -14.23
CA THR A 87 9.71 5.93 -14.90
C THR A 87 8.90 5.07 -13.94
N THR A 88 8.76 5.48 -12.67
CA THR A 88 8.03 4.71 -11.67
C THR A 88 6.53 4.75 -11.97
N ALA A 89 5.95 3.60 -12.28
CA ALA A 89 4.50 3.44 -12.55
C ALA A 89 3.67 3.29 -11.26
N GLY A 90 4.28 2.83 -10.17
CA GLY A 90 3.64 2.67 -8.88
C GLY A 90 4.64 2.62 -7.72
N LEU A 91 4.13 2.68 -6.52
CA LEU A 91 4.91 2.66 -5.27
C LEU A 91 4.06 2.04 -4.16
N TYR A 92 4.64 1.09 -3.44
CA TYR A 92 4.05 0.57 -2.21
C TYR A 92 4.85 1.02 -0.99
N VAL A 93 4.17 1.43 0.06
CA VAL A 93 4.78 1.92 1.29
C VAL A 93 4.11 1.27 2.49
N ALA A 94 4.89 0.50 3.26
CA ALA A 94 4.50 0.08 4.60
C ALA A 94 5.26 0.95 5.62
N ALA A 95 4.54 1.67 6.45
CA ALA A 95 5.09 2.61 7.41
C ALA A 95 4.25 2.67 8.69
N PRO A 96 4.78 3.22 9.80
CA PRO A 96 4.00 3.42 11.03
C PRO A 96 2.73 4.25 10.85
N GLY A 97 2.66 5.09 9.82
CA GLY A 97 1.46 5.84 9.44
C GLY A 97 0.42 5.04 8.65
N GLY A 98 0.67 3.75 8.42
CA GLY A 98 -0.17 2.80 7.69
C GLY A 98 0.42 2.39 6.35
N THR A 99 -0.26 1.46 5.71
CA THR A 99 0.13 0.92 4.40
C THR A 99 -0.59 1.66 3.29
N ALA A 100 0.13 2.01 2.23
CA ALA A 100 -0.42 2.68 1.06
C ALA A 100 0.22 2.20 -0.24
N ALA A 101 -0.57 2.15 -1.31
CA ALA A 101 -0.12 1.95 -2.68
C ALA A 101 -0.42 3.21 -3.51
N PHE A 102 0.49 3.56 -4.40
CA PHE A 102 0.36 4.67 -5.33
C PHE A 102 0.52 4.13 -6.74
N ALA A 103 -0.35 4.51 -7.65
CA ALA A 103 -0.30 4.07 -9.03
C ALA A 103 -0.73 5.17 -9.99
N ILE A 104 -0.14 5.16 -11.19
CA ILE A 104 -0.60 6.00 -12.28
C ILE A 104 -1.89 5.41 -12.82
N ARG A 105 -2.93 6.25 -12.98
CA ARG A 105 -4.22 5.83 -13.54
C ARG A 105 -4.07 5.36 -14.99
N ARG A 106 -4.82 4.32 -15.35
CA ARG A 106 -4.85 3.76 -16.72
C ARG A 106 -5.25 4.78 -17.79
N ASP A 107 -6.20 5.67 -17.48
CA ASP A 107 -6.70 6.70 -18.39
C ASP A 107 -5.73 7.88 -18.58
N SER A 108 -4.57 7.87 -17.93
CA SER A 108 -3.54 8.90 -18.03
C SER A 108 -2.51 8.67 -19.16
N GLY A 109 -2.60 7.55 -19.88
CA GLY A 109 -1.68 7.18 -20.96
C GLY A 109 -0.32 6.73 -20.42
N GLY A 110 -0.19 5.47 -20.05
CA GLY A 110 1.10 4.88 -19.64
C GLY A 110 1.95 4.48 -20.85
N GLU A 111 3.20 4.90 -20.87
CA GLU A 111 4.15 4.66 -21.97
C GLU A 111 4.85 3.28 -21.92
N PHE A 112 4.59 2.42 -20.91
CA PHE A 112 5.48 1.32 -20.55
C PHE A 112 4.86 -0.10 -20.47
N GLY A 113 3.71 -0.37 -21.05
CA GLY A 113 3.20 -1.76 -21.15
C GLY A 113 2.86 -2.49 -19.82
N ILE A 114 3.19 -1.92 -18.68
CA ILE A 114 2.67 -2.27 -17.35
C ILE A 114 1.85 -1.06 -16.90
N GLU A 115 0.55 -1.25 -16.80
CA GLU A 115 -0.32 -0.16 -16.35
C GLU A 115 -0.15 0.02 -14.83
N GLY A 116 -0.26 1.26 -14.35
CA GLY A 116 -0.09 1.55 -12.92
C GLY A 116 -1.06 0.76 -12.03
N GLU A 117 -2.24 0.44 -12.55
CA GLU A 117 -3.24 -0.38 -11.85
C GLU A 117 -2.76 -1.82 -11.65
N ASP A 118 -2.02 -2.41 -12.61
CA ASP A 118 -1.43 -3.74 -12.47
C ASP A 118 -0.38 -3.77 -11.36
N VAL A 119 0.35 -2.65 -11.18
CA VAL A 119 1.30 -2.51 -10.06
C VAL A 119 0.56 -2.58 -8.73
N VAL A 120 -0.65 -2.02 -8.59
CA VAL A 120 -1.43 -2.13 -7.35
C VAL A 120 -1.81 -3.59 -7.08
N LEU A 121 -2.18 -4.36 -8.10
CA LEU A 121 -2.48 -5.79 -7.94
C LEU A 121 -1.24 -6.57 -7.49
N HIS A 122 -0.07 -6.29 -8.07
CA HIS A 122 1.21 -6.84 -7.65
C HIS A 122 1.51 -6.54 -6.18
N GLU A 123 1.47 -5.28 -5.80
CA GLU A 123 1.75 -4.84 -4.43
C GLU A 123 0.69 -5.35 -3.43
N TYR A 124 -0.57 -5.45 -3.85
CA TYR A 124 -1.60 -6.05 -3.01
C TYR A 124 -1.36 -7.54 -2.76
N ALA A 125 -0.82 -8.28 -3.74
CA ALA A 125 -0.44 -9.67 -3.51
C ALA A 125 0.64 -9.81 -2.42
N HIS A 126 1.63 -8.92 -2.39
CA HIS A 126 2.62 -8.85 -1.30
C HIS A 126 1.98 -8.48 0.04
N HIS A 127 1.11 -7.47 0.04
CA HIS A 127 0.36 -7.09 1.24
C HIS A 127 -0.45 -8.26 1.78
N PHE A 128 -1.17 -8.97 0.91
CA PHE A 128 -1.96 -10.15 1.26
C PHE A 128 -1.10 -11.27 1.85
N MET A 129 0.05 -11.58 1.23
CA MET A 129 1.00 -12.56 1.78
C MET A 129 1.48 -12.17 3.18
N THR A 130 1.89 -10.92 3.35
CA THR A 130 2.38 -10.43 4.64
C THR A 130 1.29 -10.45 5.69
N GLN A 131 0.07 -10.10 5.33
CA GLN A 131 -1.07 -10.01 6.24
C GLN A 131 -1.54 -11.39 6.72
N TYR A 132 -1.67 -12.36 5.80
CA TYR A 132 -2.30 -13.64 6.11
C TYR A 132 -1.31 -14.81 6.23
N TYR A 133 -0.14 -14.70 5.64
CA TYR A 133 0.88 -15.74 5.58
C TYR A 133 2.29 -15.21 5.87
N PRO A 134 2.56 -14.70 7.09
CA PRO A 134 3.82 -14.04 7.44
C PRO A 134 4.95 -15.04 7.67
N PHE A 135 5.45 -15.65 6.61
CA PHE A 135 6.60 -16.57 6.65
C PHE A 135 7.77 -16.00 5.87
N GLY A 136 8.97 -16.51 6.15
CA GLY A 136 10.19 -16.16 5.43
C GLY A 136 10.28 -16.88 4.08
N TYR A 137 9.48 -16.49 3.11
CA TYR A 137 9.51 -17.06 1.76
C TYR A 137 10.76 -16.66 0.99
N PRO A 138 11.26 -17.50 0.06
CA PRO A 138 12.30 -17.11 -0.89
C PRO A 138 11.83 -15.97 -1.80
N ALA A 139 12.73 -15.04 -2.12
CA ALA A 139 12.38 -13.86 -2.89
C ALA A 139 11.75 -14.21 -4.27
N TRP A 140 12.29 -15.23 -4.96
CA TRP A 140 11.71 -15.66 -6.24
C TRP A 140 10.24 -16.09 -6.14
N TYR A 141 9.83 -16.67 -5.00
CA TYR A 141 8.45 -17.07 -4.81
C TYR A 141 7.58 -15.88 -4.43
N VAL A 142 8.07 -14.98 -3.59
CA VAL A 142 7.35 -13.75 -3.23
C VAL A 142 7.03 -12.92 -4.46
N GLU A 143 8.06 -12.63 -5.27
CA GLU A 143 7.90 -11.85 -6.49
C GLU A 143 7.12 -12.61 -7.57
N GLY A 144 7.45 -13.89 -7.76
CA GLY A 144 6.76 -14.72 -8.76
C GLY A 144 5.27 -14.93 -8.44
N PHE A 145 4.90 -14.99 -7.17
CA PHE A 145 3.50 -15.04 -6.73
C PHE A 145 2.76 -13.76 -7.11
N ALA A 146 3.33 -12.60 -6.80
CA ALA A 146 2.75 -11.31 -7.14
C ALA A 146 2.66 -11.11 -8.67
N GLU A 147 3.73 -11.42 -9.39
CA GLU A 147 3.80 -11.38 -10.86
C GLU A 147 2.79 -12.32 -11.55
N TYR A 148 2.58 -13.51 -11.00
CA TYR A 148 1.60 -14.45 -11.53
C TYR A 148 0.17 -13.97 -11.29
N LEU A 149 -0.12 -13.50 -10.09
CA LEU A 149 -1.47 -13.09 -9.70
C LEU A 149 -1.90 -11.77 -10.32
N MET A 150 -0.99 -10.82 -10.54
CA MET A 150 -1.33 -9.57 -11.22
C MET A 150 -1.80 -9.79 -12.68
N THR A 151 -1.56 -10.98 -13.25
CA THR A 151 -2.10 -11.34 -14.58
C THR A 151 -3.57 -11.72 -14.55
N ALA A 152 -4.25 -11.63 -13.42
CA ALA A 152 -5.66 -11.95 -13.31
C ALA A 152 -6.52 -10.95 -14.11
N GLU A 153 -7.30 -11.45 -15.04
CA GLU A 153 -8.27 -10.68 -15.80
C GLU A 153 -9.70 -11.04 -15.39
N PHE A 154 -10.47 -10.00 -15.06
CA PHE A 154 -11.85 -10.14 -14.65
C PHE A 154 -12.78 -9.71 -15.77
N THR A 155 -13.56 -10.64 -16.29
CA THR A 155 -14.66 -10.36 -17.20
C THR A 155 -16.01 -10.45 -16.44
N PRO A 156 -17.12 -10.02 -17.02
CA PRO A 156 -18.42 -10.14 -16.34
C PRO A 156 -18.77 -11.55 -15.89
N THR A 157 -18.28 -12.60 -16.59
CA THR A 157 -18.65 -13.99 -16.35
C THR A 157 -17.47 -14.89 -15.92
N ARG A 158 -16.24 -14.48 -16.13
CA ARG A 158 -15.05 -15.32 -15.91
C ARG A 158 -13.90 -14.56 -15.28
N ILE A 159 -13.07 -15.31 -14.59
CA ILE A 159 -11.74 -14.90 -14.15
C ILE A 159 -10.72 -15.74 -14.94
N GLN A 160 -9.71 -15.09 -15.50
CA GLN A 160 -8.62 -15.75 -16.20
C GLN A 160 -7.32 -15.45 -15.45
N LEU A 161 -6.54 -16.49 -15.12
CA LEU A 161 -5.32 -16.36 -14.33
C LEU A 161 -4.15 -17.07 -14.99
N GLY A 162 -2.98 -16.43 -14.97
CA GLY A 162 -1.76 -16.95 -15.57
C GLY A 162 -1.75 -16.77 -17.08
N ARG A 163 -2.34 -15.72 -17.62
CA ARG A 163 -2.17 -15.36 -19.01
C ARG A 163 -0.72 -14.98 -19.28
N PHE A 164 -0.29 -15.24 -20.51
CA PHE A 164 1.04 -14.84 -20.94
C PHE A 164 1.20 -13.32 -20.80
N SER A 165 2.25 -12.91 -20.09
CA SER A 165 2.62 -11.50 -19.96
C SER A 165 3.57 -11.13 -21.10
N PRO A 166 3.16 -10.27 -22.06
CA PRO A 166 4.02 -9.91 -23.19
C PRO A 166 5.35 -9.31 -22.76
N ASN A 167 5.32 -8.46 -21.73
CA ASN A 167 6.52 -7.83 -21.18
C ASN A 167 7.50 -8.89 -20.60
N ARG A 168 7.00 -9.80 -19.75
CA ARG A 168 7.83 -10.87 -19.18
C ARG A 168 8.27 -11.87 -20.25
N GLY A 169 7.42 -12.12 -21.24
CA GLY A 169 7.73 -12.97 -22.38
C GLY A 169 8.90 -12.44 -23.22
N ALA A 170 8.94 -11.15 -23.52
CA ALA A 170 10.05 -10.54 -24.25
C ALA A 170 11.39 -10.79 -23.53
N TRP A 171 11.45 -10.54 -22.20
CA TRP A 171 12.64 -10.85 -21.41
C TRP A 171 13.05 -12.32 -21.49
N LEU A 172 12.10 -13.25 -21.40
CA LEU A 172 12.38 -14.70 -21.42
C LEU A 172 12.84 -15.22 -22.77
N THR A 173 12.43 -14.58 -23.87
CA THR A 173 12.78 -15.01 -25.24
C THR A 173 13.99 -14.30 -25.82
N GLU A 174 14.18 -13.03 -25.49
CA GLU A 174 15.22 -12.18 -26.08
C GLU A 174 16.37 -11.87 -25.09
N GLY A 175 16.10 -11.93 -23.78
CA GLY A 175 17.05 -11.59 -22.75
C GLY A 175 17.98 -12.72 -22.31
N SER A 176 19.05 -12.34 -21.62
CA SER A 176 19.98 -13.29 -21.02
C SER A 176 19.48 -13.75 -19.65
N TRP A 177 19.14 -15.04 -19.54
CA TRP A 177 18.69 -15.62 -18.28
C TRP A 177 19.74 -15.54 -17.19
N ILE A 178 19.34 -15.16 -15.98
CA ILE A 178 20.20 -15.28 -14.82
C ILE A 178 20.37 -16.75 -14.43
N PRO A 179 21.53 -17.14 -13.85
CA PRO A 179 21.77 -18.50 -13.38
C PRO A 179 20.72 -18.96 -12.37
N ALA A 180 20.45 -20.26 -12.34
CA ALA A 180 19.42 -20.85 -11.49
C ALA A 180 19.62 -20.58 -10.00
N ASP A 181 20.87 -20.63 -9.53
CA ASP A 181 21.25 -20.29 -8.16
C ASP A 181 20.93 -18.84 -7.82
N ALA A 182 21.23 -17.92 -8.74
CA ALA A 182 20.91 -16.51 -8.57
C ALA A 182 19.39 -16.27 -8.48
N LEU A 183 18.58 -16.91 -9.34
CA LEU A 183 17.12 -16.85 -9.25
C LEU A 183 16.60 -17.35 -7.91
N LEU A 184 17.08 -18.53 -7.47
CA LEU A 184 16.46 -19.25 -6.35
C LEU A 184 16.98 -18.84 -4.97
N THR A 185 18.12 -18.12 -4.91
CA THR A 185 18.73 -17.73 -3.63
C THR A 185 18.89 -16.23 -3.41
N LYS A 186 18.98 -15.41 -4.47
CA LYS A 186 19.18 -13.96 -4.35
C LYS A 186 17.86 -13.19 -4.26
N ARG A 187 18.01 -11.95 -3.78
CA ARG A 187 16.94 -10.95 -3.80
C ARG A 187 17.15 -9.99 -4.98
N PRO A 188 16.08 -9.34 -5.51
CA PRO A 188 16.22 -8.36 -6.59
C PRO A 188 17.27 -7.27 -6.32
N GLY A 189 17.38 -6.80 -5.07
CA GLY A 189 18.35 -5.77 -4.67
C GLY A 189 19.82 -6.21 -4.70
N GLU A 190 20.09 -7.51 -4.84
CA GLU A 190 21.45 -8.08 -4.99
C GLU A 190 21.84 -8.25 -6.47
N LEU A 191 20.93 -7.92 -7.39
CA LEU A 191 21.11 -8.00 -8.83
C LEU A 191 21.29 -6.60 -9.43
N ARG A 192 21.79 -6.52 -10.68
CA ARG A 192 22.10 -5.25 -11.34
C ARG A 192 21.54 -5.20 -12.77
N GLY A 193 21.13 -4.01 -13.17
CA GLY A 193 20.68 -3.74 -14.53
C GLY A 193 19.56 -4.71 -14.98
N ASP A 194 19.72 -5.26 -16.17
CA ASP A 194 18.76 -6.16 -16.80
C ASP A 194 18.50 -7.45 -16.02
N GLN A 195 19.43 -7.84 -15.13
CA GLN A 195 19.24 -9.01 -14.27
C GLN A 195 18.02 -8.88 -13.36
N VAL A 196 17.66 -7.66 -12.94
CA VAL A 196 16.47 -7.41 -12.10
C VAL A 196 15.20 -7.72 -12.90
N ALA A 197 15.08 -7.20 -14.12
CA ALA A 197 13.92 -7.47 -14.98
C ALA A 197 13.83 -8.96 -15.34
N MET A 198 14.97 -9.60 -15.61
CA MET A 198 15.04 -11.02 -15.88
C MET A 198 14.67 -11.87 -14.65
N PHE A 199 15.04 -11.42 -13.44
CA PHE A 199 14.61 -12.08 -12.19
C PHE A 199 13.08 -12.14 -12.08
N TYR A 200 12.40 -11.01 -12.28
CA TYR A 200 10.93 -10.95 -12.25
C TYR A 200 10.31 -11.85 -13.33
N ALA A 201 10.86 -11.83 -14.54
CA ALA A 201 10.39 -12.68 -15.63
C ALA A 201 10.55 -14.18 -15.33
N GLN A 202 11.72 -14.59 -14.82
CA GLN A 202 11.96 -15.99 -14.44
C GLN A 202 11.16 -16.41 -13.20
N ALA A 203 10.96 -15.53 -12.22
CA ALA A 203 10.15 -15.76 -11.05
C ALA A 203 8.66 -15.96 -11.43
N TRP A 204 8.12 -15.10 -12.30
CA TRP A 204 6.80 -15.28 -12.89
C TRP A 204 6.67 -16.64 -13.57
N LEU A 205 7.63 -16.99 -14.44
CA LEU A 205 7.62 -18.25 -15.18
C LEU A 205 7.69 -19.45 -14.22
N ALA A 206 8.49 -19.38 -13.16
CA ALA A 206 8.60 -20.47 -12.18
C ALA A 206 7.26 -20.71 -11.48
N VAL A 207 6.59 -19.65 -11.01
CA VAL A 207 5.28 -19.77 -10.38
C VAL A 207 4.22 -20.22 -11.37
N HIS A 208 4.24 -19.72 -12.61
CA HIS A 208 3.35 -20.16 -13.68
C HIS A 208 3.55 -21.66 -13.95
N TYR A 209 4.79 -22.14 -14.13
CA TYR A 209 5.13 -23.55 -14.35
C TYR A 209 4.62 -24.43 -13.21
N ILE A 210 4.85 -24.02 -11.96
CA ILE A 210 4.44 -24.77 -10.78
C ILE A 210 2.92 -24.90 -10.71
N ASN A 211 2.18 -23.82 -11.00
CA ASN A 211 0.71 -23.86 -10.97
C ASN A 211 0.10 -24.66 -12.13
N ARG A 212 0.82 -24.82 -13.25
CA ARG A 212 0.31 -25.50 -14.46
C ARG A 212 0.79 -26.94 -14.64
N THR A 213 1.78 -27.36 -13.85
CA THR A 213 2.37 -28.70 -13.96
C THR A 213 1.87 -29.59 -12.82
N PRO A 214 1.23 -30.75 -13.12
CA PRO A 214 0.77 -31.67 -12.11
C PRO A 214 1.86 -32.04 -11.08
N GLY A 215 1.52 -32.04 -9.81
CA GLY A 215 2.43 -32.39 -8.71
C GLY A 215 3.37 -31.26 -8.25
N LYS A 216 3.66 -30.25 -9.08
CA LYS A 216 4.64 -29.20 -8.71
C LYS A 216 4.15 -28.27 -7.60
N LEU A 217 2.83 -28.04 -7.48
CA LEU A 217 2.28 -27.28 -6.35
C LEU A 217 2.46 -28.01 -5.00
N ALA A 218 2.35 -29.35 -5.01
CA ALA A 218 2.64 -30.16 -3.82
C ALA A 218 4.14 -30.11 -3.47
N ALA A 219 5.01 -30.16 -4.49
CA ALA A 219 6.46 -29.99 -4.34
C ALA A 219 6.80 -28.62 -3.73
N LEU A 220 6.19 -27.54 -4.23
CA LEU A 220 6.37 -26.19 -3.67
C LEU A 220 5.99 -26.13 -2.19
N ARG A 221 4.84 -26.70 -1.81
CA ARG A 221 4.40 -26.72 -0.40
C ARG A 221 5.38 -27.50 0.49
N ALA A 222 5.89 -28.63 0.02
CA ALA A 222 6.89 -29.43 0.74
C ALA A 222 8.19 -28.63 0.93
N TYR A 223 8.67 -27.97 -0.14
CA TYR A 223 9.84 -27.12 -0.10
C TYR A 223 9.70 -25.96 0.89
N LEU A 224 8.61 -25.17 0.78
CA LEU A 224 8.36 -24.04 1.69
C LEU A 224 8.23 -24.48 3.15
N THR A 225 7.61 -25.64 3.39
CA THR A 225 7.52 -26.23 4.73
C THR A 225 8.90 -26.62 5.28
N ALA A 226 9.75 -27.21 4.45
CA ALA A 226 11.09 -27.65 4.87
C ALA A 226 11.98 -26.45 5.23
N ILE A 227 12.04 -25.44 4.37
CA ILE A 227 12.83 -24.23 4.65
C ILE A 227 12.29 -23.44 5.85
N GLY A 228 10.97 -23.39 6.04
CA GLY A 228 10.34 -22.78 7.22
C GLY A 228 10.71 -23.50 8.54
N LYS A 229 11.15 -24.76 8.47
CA LYS A 229 11.71 -25.54 9.60
C LYS A 229 13.23 -25.44 9.70
N GLY A 230 13.88 -24.62 8.89
CA GLY A 230 15.32 -24.39 8.91
C GLY A 230 16.16 -25.34 8.04
N ALA A 231 15.51 -26.13 7.15
CA ALA A 231 16.27 -26.96 6.22
C ALA A 231 17.11 -26.11 5.24
N PRO A 232 18.33 -26.55 4.85
CA PRO A 232 19.10 -25.89 3.83
C PRO A 232 18.35 -25.78 2.51
N THR A 233 18.32 -24.59 1.93
CA THR A 233 17.47 -24.22 0.79
C THR A 233 17.62 -25.18 -0.40
N GLU A 234 18.85 -25.45 -0.82
CA GLU A 234 19.11 -26.32 -1.98
C GLU A 234 18.73 -27.78 -1.71
N ALA A 235 19.08 -28.32 -0.55
CA ALA A 235 18.73 -29.69 -0.18
C ALA A 235 17.21 -29.88 -0.11
N ALA A 236 16.50 -28.92 0.51
CA ALA A 236 15.04 -28.94 0.56
C ALA A 236 14.41 -28.84 -0.83
N PHE A 237 15.00 -28.04 -1.73
CA PHE A 237 14.54 -27.93 -3.10
C PHE A 237 14.69 -29.24 -3.88
N ILE A 238 15.87 -29.85 -3.84
CA ILE A 238 16.15 -31.13 -4.49
C ILE A 238 15.20 -32.22 -3.99
N GLN A 239 15.02 -32.30 -2.68
CA GLN A 239 14.12 -33.27 -2.08
C GLN A 239 12.66 -33.08 -2.53
N ALA A 240 12.18 -31.84 -2.64
CA ALA A 240 10.80 -31.53 -2.96
C ALA A 240 10.50 -31.63 -4.46
N PHE A 241 11.38 -31.09 -5.30
CA PHE A 241 11.15 -30.99 -6.76
C PHE A 241 11.72 -32.16 -7.54
N GLY A 242 12.61 -32.99 -6.95
CA GLY A 242 13.26 -34.12 -7.58
C GLY A 242 14.33 -33.73 -8.59
N THR A 243 14.82 -32.49 -8.56
CA THR A 243 15.84 -31.94 -9.46
C THR A 243 16.63 -30.84 -8.75
N ASP A 244 17.87 -30.61 -9.18
CA ASP A 244 18.68 -29.47 -8.72
C ASP A 244 18.24 -28.14 -9.37
N PHE A 245 18.80 -27.04 -8.94
CA PHE A 245 18.50 -25.70 -9.47
C PHE A 245 18.70 -25.62 -10.99
N THR A 246 19.78 -26.19 -11.49
CA THR A 246 20.12 -26.21 -12.94
C THR A 246 19.10 -27.05 -13.73
N GLY A 247 18.71 -28.19 -13.19
CA GLY A 247 17.66 -29.03 -13.76
C GLY A 247 16.31 -28.33 -13.83
N PHE A 248 15.93 -27.63 -12.76
CA PHE A 248 14.72 -26.84 -12.73
C PHE A 248 14.74 -25.72 -13.80
N GLN A 249 15.87 -25.01 -13.95
CA GLN A 249 15.99 -24.00 -15.01
C GLN A 249 15.85 -24.60 -16.41
N ARG A 250 16.37 -25.83 -16.65
CA ARG A 250 16.15 -26.55 -17.93
C ARG A 250 14.68 -26.89 -18.13
N GLU A 251 13.95 -27.27 -17.06
CA GLU A 251 12.50 -27.48 -17.14
C GLU A 251 11.77 -26.17 -17.50
N LEU A 252 12.12 -25.04 -16.89
CA LEU A 252 11.53 -23.74 -17.20
C LEU A 252 11.79 -23.30 -18.64
N ARG A 253 13.02 -23.50 -19.17
CA ARG A 253 13.34 -23.18 -20.58
C ARG A 253 12.54 -24.03 -21.57
N ARG A 254 12.35 -25.30 -21.26
CA ARG A 254 11.51 -26.18 -22.09
C ARG A 254 10.03 -25.77 -22.02
N TYR A 255 9.59 -25.36 -20.85
CA TYR A 255 8.20 -24.95 -20.61
C TYR A 255 7.84 -23.67 -21.35
N VAL A 256 8.68 -22.63 -21.32
CA VAL A 256 8.42 -21.37 -22.03
C VAL A 256 8.45 -21.53 -23.56
N GLY A 257 9.24 -22.45 -24.06
CA GLY A 257 9.28 -22.81 -25.51
C GLY A 257 8.08 -23.59 -25.98
N GLY A 258 7.20 -24.03 -25.08
CA GLY A 258 5.99 -24.79 -25.41
C GLY A 258 4.72 -23.92 -25.44
N ARG A 259 3.57 -24.59 -25.50
CA ARG A 259 2.26 -23.92 -25.42
C ARG A 259 1.95 -23.58 -23.96
N MET A 260 2.04 -22.31 -23.60
CA MET A 260 1.59 -21.83 -22.30
C MET A 260 0.06 -21.69 -22.26
N THR A 261 -0.54 -22.16 -21.19
CA THR A 261 -2.00 -22.11 -20.98
C THR A 261 -2.31 -21.35 -19.71
N TYR A 262 -3.49 -20.78 -19.62
CA TYR A 262 -4.00 -20.11 -18.43
C TYR A 262 -5.15 -20.91 -17.80
N THR A 263 -5.50 -20.58 -16.55
CA THR A 263 -6.70 -21.10 -15.89
C THR A 263 -7.85 -20.13 -16.14
N ALA A 264 -9.00 -20.66 -16.54
CA ALA A 264 -10.25 -19.90 -16.57
C ALA A 264 -11.28 -20.61 -15.69
N PHE A 265 -11.94 -19.87 -14.86
CA PHE A 265 -13.04 -20.33 -14.01
C PHE A 265 -14.15 -19.29 -13.99
N ASP A 266 -15.36 -19.72 -13.70
CA ASP A 266 -16.51 -18.82 -13.62
C ASP A 266 -16.26 -17.78 -12.52
N ARG A 267 -16.63 -16.54 -12.82
CA ARG A 267 -16.54 -15.47 -11.79
C ARG A 267 -17.38 -15.90 -10.61
N PHE A 268 -16.79 -15.77 -9.41
CA PHE A 268 -17.53 -16.07 -8.18
C PHE A 268 -18.83 -15.27 -8.21
N ALA A 269 -19.96 -15.95 -8.05
CA ALA A 269 -21.23 -15.26 -7.84
C ALA A 269 -21.05 -14.39 -6.60
N ALA A 270 -20.85 -13.11 -6.80
CA ALA A 270 -20.77 -12.16 -5.70
C ALA A 270 -22.08 -12.31 -4.91
N LYS A 271 -22.02 -12.61 -3.64
CA LYS A 271 -23.20 -12.68 -2.77
C LYS A 271 -23.99 -11.37 -2.86
N ALA A 272 -23.38 -10.29 -2.91
CA ALA A 272 -23.85 -8.95 -3.23
C ALA A 272 -22.63 -8.13 -3.61
N PRO A 273 -22.75 -7.10 -4.46
CA PRO A 273 -21.65 -6.19 -4.67
C PRO A 273 -21.22 -5.63 -3.30
N PRO A 274 -19.90 -5.51 -3.04
CA PRO A 274 -19.45 -4.97 -1.77
C PRO A 274 -20.01 -3.57 -1.56
N THR A 275 -20.37 -3.24 -0.33
CA THR A 275 -20.80 -1.89 0.01
C THR A 275 -19.69 -0.92 -0.33
N MET A 276 -20.01 0.13 -1.09
CA MET A 276 -19.04 1.15 -1.49
C MET A 276 -19.64 2.53 -1.25
N ALA A 277 -18.99 3.31 -0.41
CA ALA A 277 -19.27 4.73 -0.25
C ALA A 277 -18.30 5.54 -1.12
N VAL A 278 -18.82 6.43 -1.95
CA VAL A 278 -18.00 7.37 -2.74
C VAL A 278 -18.37 8.79 -2.33
N ARG A 279 -17.33 9.61 -2.09
CA ARG A 279 -17.47 11.02 -1.73
C ARG A 279 -16.41 11.88 -2.36
N ALA A 280 -16.76 13.12 -2.65
CA ALA A 280 -15.77 14.15 -2.96
C ALA A 280 -15.06 14.58 -1.67
N LEU A 281 -13.74 14.72 -1.72
CA LEU A 281 -12.98 15.29 -0.62
C LEU A 281 -13.14 16.82 -0.59
N PRO A 282 -12.88 17.49 0.56
CA PRO A 282 -12.84 18.94 0.64
C PRO A 282 -11.84 19.54 -0.36
N ALA A 283 -12.06 20.78 -0.80
CA ALA A 283 -11.16 21.48 -1.73
C ALA A 283 -9.71 21.54 -1.21
N ALA A 284 -9.52 21.58 0.09
CA ALA A 284 -8.19 21.52 0.73
C ALA A 284 -7.41 20.24 0.37
N ALA A 285 -8.09 19.15 0.02
CA ALA A 285 -7.44 17.89 -0.36
C ALA A 285 -6.66 18.01 -1.69
N ASP A 286 -7.02 18.96 -2.56
CA ASP A 286 -6.29 19.19 -3.81
C ASP A 286 -4.82 19.56 -3.59
N GLU A 287 -4.53 20.17 -2.45
CA GLU A 287 -3.19 20.60 -2.07
C GLU A 287 -2.59 19.77 -0.93
N LEU A 288 -3.42 19.11 -0.12
CA LEU A 288 -2.99 18.51 1.13
C LEU A 288 -3.07 16.98 1.17
N LEU A 289 -3.73 16.31 0.21
CA LEU A 289 -3.87 14.85 0.25
C LEU A 289 -2.53 14.13 0.03
N LEU A 290 -1.72 14.54 -0.95
CA LEU A 290 -0.40 13.96 -1.18
C LEU A 290 0.61 14.34 -0.08
N PRO A 291 0.68 15.58 0.43
CA PRO A 291 1.38 15.90 1.65
C PRO A 291 0.99 15.02 2.86
N LEU A 292 -0.30 14.78 3.09
CA LEU A 292 -0.77 13.84 4.12
C LEU A 292 -0.26 12.42 3.88
N ALA A 293 -0.30 11.95 2.63
CA ALA A 293 0.24 10.64 2.28
C ALA A 293 1.76 10.55 2.55
N ASN A 294 2.53 11.61 2.26
CA ASN A 294 3.95 11.68 2.62
C ASN A 294 4.19 11.69 4.13
N LEU A 295 3.39 12.44 4.92
CA LEU A 295 3.46 12.42 6.39
C LEU A 295 3.21 11.01 6.94
N ARG A 296 2.21 10.31 6.42
CA ARG A 296 1.91 8.91 6.80
C ARG A 296 3.01 7.93 6.37
N ALA A 297 3.62 8.15 5.20
CA ALA A 297 4.74 7.35 4.71
C ALA A 297 6.06 7.60 5.46
N GLY A 298 6.11 8.64 6.28
CA GLY A 298 7.31 9.13 6.98
C GLY A 298 8.12 10.09 6.10
N VAL A 299 8.30 11.31 6.60
CA VAL A 299 9.02 12.38 5.89
C VAL A 299 10.53 12.20 6.09
N GLY A 300 11.29 12.05 5.02
CA GLY A 300 12.76 12.06 5.05
C GLY A 300 13.30 13.38 5.62
N SER A 301 14.47 13.34 6.26
CA SER A 301 15.06 14.51 6.91
C SER A 301 15.24 15.69 5.96
N GLU A 302 15.61 15.42 4.71
CA GLU A 302 15.83 16.39 3.64
C GLU A 302 14.55 17.08 3.17
N TRP A 303 13.38 16.54 3.51
CA TRP A 303 12.09 17.06 3.07
C TRP A 303 11.32 17.81 4.16
N ARG A 304 11.73 17.68 5.42
CA ARG A 304 10.96 18.18 6.60
C ARG A 304 10.60 19.65 6.48
N GLU A 305 11.59 20.51 6.29
CA GLU A 305 11.37 21.96 6.22
C GLU A 305 10.45 22.35 5.05
N LYS A 306 10.76 21.82 3.86
CA LYS A 306 9.95 22.07 2.65
C LYS A 306 8.51 21.59 2.84
N ARG A 307 8.32 20.39 3.39
CA ARG A 307 6.99 19.81 3.61
C ARG A 307 6.19 20.61 4.63
N LEU A 308 6.79 20.99 5.73
CA LEU A 308 6.14 21.79 6.77
C LEU A 308 5.70 23.16 6.21
N THR A 309 6.58 23.85 5.49
CA THR A 309 6.28 25.13 4.83
C THR A 309 5.11 24.98 3.84
N GLN A 310 5.11 23.93 3.02
CA GLN A 310 4.04 23.63 2.07
C GLN A 310 2.69 23.41 2.79
N VAL A 311 2.68 22.59 3.84
CA VAL A 311 1.44 22.27 4.59
C VAL A 311 0.91 23.52 5.29
N ARG A 312 1.77 24.33 5.93
CA ARG A 312 1.36 25.60 6.57
C ARG A 312 0.74 26.57 5.55
N ALA A 313 1.39 26.75 4.42
CA ALA A 313 0.90 27.64 3.37
C ALA A 313 -0.42 27.16 2.75
N ALA A 314 -0.57 25.85 2.53
CA ALA A 314 -1.80 25.27 2.01
C ALA A 314 -2.94 25.38 3.04
N ALA A 315 -2.71 25.00 4.30
CA ALA A 315 -3.73 25.08 5.34
C ALA A 315 -4.23 26.52 5.59
N ALA A 316 -3.35 27.51 5.48
CA ALA A 316 -3.73 28.92 5.64
C ALA A 316 -4.72 29.42 4.57
N ARG A 317 -4.81 28.75 3.41
CA ARG A 317 -5.78 29.06 2.35
C ARG A 317 -7.18 28.51 2.62
N PHE A 318 -7.31 27.58 3.57
CA PHE A 318 -8.57 26.93 3.91
C PHE A 318 -8.90 27.08 5.40
N PRO A 319 -9.10 28.34 5.87
CA PRO A 319 -9.36 28.60 7.27
C PRO A 319 -10.66 27.91 7.74
N GLY A 320 -10.59 27.16 8.82
CA GLY A 320 -11.74 26.44 9.39
C GLY A 320 -12.07 25.12 8.70
N ASP A 321 -11.39 24.73 7.62
CA ASP A 321 -11.53 23.43 7.02
C ASP A 321 -10.90 22.36 7.92
N ALA A 322 -11.72 21.39 8.36
CA ALA A 322 -11.29 20.35 9.28
C ALA A 322 -10.21 19.42 8.69
N PHE A 323 -10.26 19.14 7.37
CA PHE A 323 -9.26 18.32 6.71
C PHE A 323 -7.90 19.04 6.71
N ALA A 324 -7.89 20.32 6.34
CA ALA A 324 -6.66 21.14 6.35
C ALA A 324 -6.04 21.24 7.74
N GLU A 325 -6.87 21.46 8.75
CA GLU A 325 -6.41 21.54 10.15
C GLU A 325 -5.87 20.19 10.66
N ARG A 326 -6.48 19.04 10.32
CA ARG A 326 -5.96 17.72 10.67
C ARG A 326 -4.58 17.47 10.04
N VAL A 327 -4.40 17.82 8.77
CA VAL A 327 -3.09 17.68 8.09
C VAL A 327 -2.06 18.60 8.72
N LEU A 328 -2.43 19.84 9.05
CA LEU A 328 -1.55 20.78 9.74
C LEU A 328 -1.15 20.27 11.12
N ALA A 329 -2.11 19.81 11.93
CA ALA A 329 -1.84 19.27 13.27
C ALA A 329 -0.87 18.08 13.20
N LEU A 330 -1.06 17.18 12.24
CA LEU A 330 -0.17 16.03 12.05
C LEU A 330 1.23 16.46 11.60
N ALA A 331 1.34 17.42 10.67
CA ALA A 331 2.62 17.93 10.20
C ALA A 331 3.40 18.61 11.33
N GLU A 332 2.74 19.47 12.11
CA GLU A 332 3.37 20.11 13.27
C GLU A 332 3.81 19.10 14.33
N ALA A 333 3.01 18.06 14.58
CA ALA A 333 3.34 17.02 15.56
C ALA A 333 4.54 16.15 15.13
N GLN A 334 4.71 15.88 13.83
CA GLN A 334 5.75 14.98 13.34
C GLN A 334 7.06 15.69 12.97
N ILE A 335 6.97 16.89 12.38
CA ILE A 335 8.10 17.56 11.75
C ILE A 335 8.18 19.07 12.05
N GLY A 336 7.27 19.61 12.87
CA GLY A 336 7.17 21.02 13.20
C GLY A 336 7.25 21.32 14.69
N ASP A 337 6.38 22.22 15.14
CA ASP A 337 6.27 22.65 16.54
C ASP A 337 5.17 21.88 17.29
N PRO A 338 5.51 21.03 18.28
CA PRO A 338 4.53 20.30 19.07
C PRO A 338 3.49 21.19 19.77
N ALA A 339 3.84 22.42 20.18
CA ALA A 339 2.90 23.33 20.80
C ALA A 339 1.85 23.85 19.79
N ALA A 340 2.27 24.15 18.57
CA ALA A 340 1.37 24.50 17.48
C ALA A 340 0.45 23.33 17.12
N ALA A 341 0.97 22.09 17.08
CA ALA A 341 0.17 20.88 16.86
C ALA A 341 -0.95 20.72 17.88
N ILE A 342 -0.63 20.88 19.17
CA ILE A 342 -1.59 20.80 20.27
C ILE A 342 -2.67 21.87 20.11
N ALA A 343 -2.29 23.12 19.83
CA ALA A 343 -3.23 24.22 19.65
C ALA A 343 -4.21 23.98 18.48
N VAL A 344 -3.74 23.43 17.35
CA VAL A 344 -4.61 23.08 16.22
C VAL A 344 -5.52 21.90 16.57
N ALA A 345 -4.97 20.86 17.20
CA ALA A 345 -5.74 19.69 17.62
C ALA A 345 -6.83 20.04 18.63
N ASP A 346 -6.55 20.96 19.57
CA ASP A 346 -7.55 21.41 20.55
C ASP A 346 -8.73 22.14 19.88
N ARG A 347 -8.48 22.96 18.84
CA ARG A 347 -9.57 23.58 18.07
C ARG A 347 -10.45 22.54 17.38
N LEU A 348 -9.85 21.49 16.82
CA LEU A 348 -10.58 20.36 16.23
C LEU A 348 -11.42 19.63 17.29
N LEU A 349 -10.83 19.33 18.45
CA LEU A 349 -11.48 18.62 19.55
C LEU A 349 -12.59 19.41 20.25
N VAL A 350 -12.57 20.74 20.17
CA VAL A 350 -13.72 21.58 20.59
C VAL A 350 -14.93 21.37 19.67
N ARG A 351 -14.71 21.15 18.36
CA ARG A 351 -15.78 20.92 17.39
C ARG A 351 -16.23 19.45 17.37
N ASP A 352 -15.29 18.53 17.53
CA ASP A 352 -15.55 17.08 17.60
C ASP A 352 -14.61 16.43 18.62
N ALA A 353 -15.10 16.19 19.82
CA ALA A 353 -14.33 15.62 20.92
C ALA A 353 -13.81 14.19 20.68
N VAL A 354 -14.30 13.52 19.63
CA VAL A 354 -13.91 12.16 19.23
C VAL A 354 -13.20 12.12 17.88
N ASP A 355 -12.73 13.25 17.35
CA ASP A 355 -11.90 13.31 16.16
C ASP A 355 -10.61 12.51 16.36
N ALA A 356 -10.54 11.33 15.78
CA ALA A 356 -9.44 10.38 15.96
C ALA A 356 -8.11 10.92 15.43
N GLU A 357 -8.12 11.68 14.32
CA GLU A 357 -6.90 12.26 13.75
C GLU A 357 -6.38 13.43 14.58
N ALA A 358 -7.26 14.23 15.16
CA ALA A 358 -6.88 15.29 16.11
C ALA A 358 -6.32 14.69 17.41
N LEU A 359 -6.95 13.63 17.94
CA LEU A 359 -6.45 12.92 19.11
C LEU A 359 -5.07 12.30 18.85
N LEU A 360 -4.87 11.69 17.68
CA LEU A 360 -3.59 11.13 17.23
C LEU A 360 -2.51 12.22 17.14
N ALA A 361 -2.80 13.34 16.48
CA ALA A 361 -1.86 14.44 16.34
C ALA A 361 -1.46 15.04 17.70
N LYS A 362 -2.42 15.26 18.60
CA LYS A 362 -2.15 15.76 19.96
C LYS A 362 -1.30 14.78 20.77
N ALA A 363 -1.60 13.47 20.71
CA ALA A 363 -0.82 12.45 21.38
C ALA A 363 0.62 12.39 20.86
N THR A 364 0.80 12.47 19.55
CA THR A 364 2.12 12.49 18.89
C THR A 364 2.93 13.72 19.30
N ALA A 365 2.29 14.89 19.39
CA ALA A 365 2.92 16.13 19.83
C ALA A 365 3.36 16.07 21.29
N LEU A 366 2.53 15.51 22.20
CA LEU A 366 2.91 15.30 23.60
C LEU A 366 4.10 14.35 23.75
N MET A 367 4.18 13.30 22.93
CA MET A 367 5.35 12.42 22.90
C MET A 367 6.61 13.15 22.41
N ALA A 368 6.48 14.06 21.45
CA ALA A 368 7.60 14.89 21.01
C ALA A 368 8.06 15.82 22.12
N GLN A 369 7.13 16.49 22.83
CA GLN A 369 7.46 17.31 24.00
C GLN A 369 8.11 16.50 25.13
N ALA A 370 7.62 15.27 25.40
CA ALA A 370 8.20 14.39 26.40
C ALA A 370 9.67 14.04 26.11
N ARG A 371 9.99 13.76 24.84
CA ARG A 371 11.37 13.46 24.41
C ARG A 371 12.33 14.61 24.61
N ASP A 372 11.84 15.85 24.43
CA ASP A 372 12.65 17.07 24.51
C ASP A 372 12.58 17.72 25.92
N ALA A 373 11.81 17.14 26.86
CA ALA A 373 11.61 17.67 28.21
C ALA A 373 12.90 17.57 29.04
N PRO A 374 13.34 18.64 29.68
CA PRO A 374 14.55 18.63 30.51
C PRO A 374 14.34 17.96 31.91
N GLY A 375 13.15 17.48 32.22
CA GLY A 375 12.77 16.94 33.55
C GLY A 375 11.93 15.67 33.44
N ASP A 376 10.96 15.52 34.36
CA ASP A 376 10.07 14.35 34.40
C ASP A 376 9.07 14.36 33.22
N ASP A 377 9.22 13.45 32.30
CA ASP A 377 8.38 13.29 31.10
C ASP A 377 7.12 12.44 31.34
N ARG A 378 7.04 11.72 32.49
CA ARG A 378 5.94 10.79 32.79
C ARG A 378 4.55 11.39 32.69
N PRO A 379 4.28 12.65 33.11
CA PRO A 379 2.95 13.26 32.96
C PRO A 379 2.54 13.44 31.51
N LEU A 380 3.48 13.81 30.61
CA LEU A 380 3.24 14.00 29.19
C LEU A 380 2.97 12.64 28.50
N LEU A 381 3.77 11.61 28.82
CA LEU A 381 3.58 10.26 28.33
C LEU A 381 2.25 9.65 28.79
N ALA A 382 1.84 9.90 30.05
CA ALA A 382 0.55 9.43 30.56
C ALA A 382 -0.63 10.09 29.82
N GLN A 383 -0.55 11.38 29.53
CA GLN A 383 -1.57 12.09 28.72
C GLN A 383 -1.60 11.57 27.28
N ALA A 384 -0.44 11.41 26.64
CA ALA A 384 -0.35 10.87 25.28
C ALA A 384 -1.00 9.47 25.20
N ARG A 385 -0.71 8.60 26.17
CA ARG A 385 -1.32 7.26 26.25
C ARG A 385 -2.84 7.33 26.33
N GLN A 386 -3.41 8.19 27.15
CA GLN A 386 -4.86 8.36 27.26
C GLN A 386 -5.48 8.83 25.93
N LEU A 387 -4.80 9.72 25.21
CA LEU A 387 -5.27 10.21 23.91
C LEU A 387 -5.22 9.11 22.85
N PHE A 388 -4.18 8.27 22.79
CA PHE A 388 -4.15 7.12 21.91
C PHE A 388 -5.28 6.11 22.20
N VAL A 389 -5.59 5.86 23.47
CA VAL A 389 -6.73 5.02 23.85
C VAL A 389 -8.06 5.63 23.38
N ARG A 390 -8.25 6.93 23.55
CA ARG A 390 -9.43 7.64 23.05
C ARG A 390 -9.50 7.60 21.52
N ALA A 391 -8.37 7.82 20.83
CA ALA A 391 -8.28 7.75 19.38
C ALA A 391 -8.65 6.34 18.87
N ASN A 392 -8.15 5.29 19.52
CA ASN A 392 -8.49 3.91 19.15
C ASN A 392 -9.96 3.56 19.43
N LYS A 393 -10.58 4.17 20.44
CA LYS A 393 -12.01 4.02 20.68
C LYS A 393 -12.85 4.70 19.58
N ALA A 394 -12.40 5.85 19.08
CA ALA A 394 -13.08 6.61 18.02
C ALA A 394 -12.88 5.98 16.63
N ALA A 395 -11.67 5.50 16.33
CA ALA A 395 -11.31 4.82 15.09
C ALA A 395 -10.50 3.55 15.41
N PRO A 396 -11.17 2.40 15.61
CA PRO A 396 -10.52 1.18 16.05
C PRO A 396 -9.46 0.66 15.07
N ASN A 397 -8.37 0.15 15.63
CA ASN A 397 -7.34 -0.61 14.94
C ASN A 397 -6.62 0.13 13.79
N GLN A 398 -6.60 1.46 13.83
CA GLN A 398 -5.80 2.22 12.87
C GLN A 398 -4.31 2.09 13.19
N VAL A 399 -3.49 1.71 12.20
CA VAL A 399 -2.03 1.49 12.36
C VAL A 399 -1.32 2.63 13.09
N PRO A 400 -1.47 3.92 12.71
CA PRO A 400 -0.75 5.00 13.38
C PRO A 400 -1.15 5.16 14.85
N ILE A 401 -2.39 4.85 15.20
CA ILE A 401 -2.87 4.93 16.59
C ILE A 401 -2.30 3.78 17.42
N LEU A 402 -2.35 2.55 16.90
CA LEU A 402 -1.81 1.35 17.57
C LEU A 402 -0.29 1.47 17.73
N PHE A 403 0.41 1.91 16.68
CA PHE A 403 1.85 2.09 16.71
C PHE A 403 2.26 3.18 17.71
N GLY A 404 1.56 4.33 17.72
CA GLY A 404 1.79 5.39 18.69
C GLY A 404 1.52 4.94 20.14
N TYR A 405 0.47 4.17 20.36
CA TYR A 405 0.20 3.55 21.65
C TYR A 405 1.34 2.61 22.08
N ALA A 406 1.83 1.76 21.19
CA ALA A 406 2.96 0.88 21.50
C ALA A 406 4.22 1.68 21.84
N GLN A 407 4.51 2.76 21.09
CA GLN A 407 5.66 3.63 21.34
C GLN A 407 5.58 4.31 22.73
N VAL A 408 4.43 4.86 23.11
CA VAL A 408 4.28 5.50 24.43
C VAL A 408 4.39 4.49 25.57
N GLN A 409 3.92 3.26 25.37
CA GLN A 409 4.08 2.20 26.36
C GLN A 409 5.55 1.80 26.53
N LEU A 410 6.30 1.66 25.43
CA LEU A 410 7.73 1.33 25.45
C LEU A 410 8.57 2.47 26.06
N ALA A 411 8.15 3.73 25.91
CA ALA A 411 8.79 4.86 26.56
C ALA A 411 8.52 4.93 28.06
N SER A 412 7.39 4.38 28.53
CA SER A 412 6.93 4.48 29.91
C SER A 412 7.26 3.26 30.78
N ALA A 413 7.46 2.07 30.18
CA ALA A 413 7.65 0.81 30.89
C ALA A 413 8.39 -0.23 30.03
N PRO A 414 8.98 -1.27 30.64
CA PRO A 414 9.56 -2.38 29.90
C PRO A 414 8.54 -3.06 28.96
N PRO A 415 8.99 -3.65 27.84
CA PRO A 415 8.14 -4.38 26.93
C PRO A 415 7.34 -5.47 27.65
N ASN A 416 6.06 -5.57 27.29
CA ASN A 416 5.17 -6.59 27.82
C ASN A 416 4.34 -7.23 26.67
N ARG A 417 3.60 -8.29 26.98
CA ARG A 417 2.81 -9.03 26.00
C ARG A 417 1.77 -8.13 25.31
N ASN A 418 1.15 -7.21 26.01
CA ASN A 418 0.16 -6.30 25.43
C ASN A 418 0.76 -5.41 24.32
N VAL A 419 2.00 -4.94 24.48
CA VAL A 419 2.70 -4.18 23.43
C VAL A 419 2.93 -5.02 22.19
N LEU A 420 3.34 -6.29 22.39
CA LEU A 420 3.52 -7.21 21.27
C LEU A 420 2.19 -7.49 20.54
N ASP A 421 1.12 -7.76 21.28
CA ASP A 421 -0.20 -8.02 20.71
C ASP A 421 -0.71 -6.81 19.90
N VAL A 422 -0.52 -5.59 20.41
CA VAL A 422 -0.87 -4.34 19.72
C VAL A 422 -0.04 -4.15 18.45
N LEU A 423 1.26 -4.45 18.48
CA LEU A 423 2.12 -4.35 17.29
C LEU A 423 1.77 -5.42 16.24
N LEU A 424 1.38 -6.63 16.67
CA LEU A 424 0.88 -7.66 15.77
C LEU A 424 -0.44 -7.27 15.12
N LEU A 425 -1.31 -6.55 15.83
CA LEU A 425 -2.56 -6.02 15.29
C LEU A 425 -2.32 -4.85 14.33
N ALA A 426 -1.26 -4.07 14.54
CA ALA A 426 -0.87 -2.94 13.69
C ALA A 426 -0.12 -3.36 12.41
N ARG A 427 0.18 -4.62 12.25
CA ARG A 427 0.88 -5.19 11.08
C ARG A 427 -0.03 -5.20 9.81
#